data_6c221f13ca035f2da9cb774500ee9c35
#
_entry.id   6c221f13ca035f2da9cb774500ee9c35
#
_cell.length_a   1.000
_cell.length_b   1.000
_cell.length_c   1.000
_cell.angle_alpha   90.00
_cell.angle_beta   90.00
_cell.angle_gamma   90.00
#
_symmetry.space_group_name_H-M   'P 1'
#
loop_
_entity.id
_entity.type
_entity.pdbx_description
1 polymer ?
#
loop_
_entity_poly.entity_id
_entity_poly.type
_entity_poly.pdbx_seq_one_letter_code
_entity_poly.pdbx_strand_id
1 'polypeptide(L)'
;LSLLGGLLGGAGLAAALPRPAMAAGTLRIGFKSLPGSLNPLTVSDLVARQVLGSMYESLTTVDPKGRILPGLATAWEASADARRWRLTIRDGVTFHTGRPLIARDVKRSFEAALSGDGANFAVLALSKVRGFRELRAKTAAELSGITVIDDRTLEVVCDEPCAVFPFARLNIVDVEAAEQAGPDWFRSLSAGTGPYRLVRSSDGIRMDVEANPGWRGGAVPFERVSFLATGIGNDGITLFNDSQIDFTFVDTDALRGVMDDPGFKRSLSNVPRMQMRVVALDPRRVKAFGDLRVRRAMSLLIDRSAMVERFFRGVASVHNGIVPPALLSNEKLEPLVYDPMLAKRLLEEAGYPEGRGIEPFQVTVVPEYRREFVYYVSQWNNAGIPAKLVMAPRQEFIARSRRRDYDAFLFGWTATYPDPMNFLDELFSSSSRFNPVGWTSARFDGLIERAMAIPDPTQRAEVYKDAECLVMQDLPVIPLVVPDYVALRGNVLSDNFITPFGGLNFG
;
A
#
# COMPACT_ATOMS: atom_id res chain seq x y z
N LEU A 1 19.07 -40.45 56.54
CA LEU A 1 19.33 -39.04 56.77
C LEU A 1 18.57 -38.21 55.72
N SER A 2 17.61 -37.51 56.27
CA SER A 2 16.70 -36.54 55.54
C SER A 2 17.44 -35.37 54.93
N LEU A 3 16.93 -34.85 53.83
CA LEU A 3 16.94 -33.43 53.57
C LEU A 3 15.75 -33.08 52.62
N LEU A 4 14.82 -32.35 53.21
CA LEU A 4 13.76 -31.60 52.51
C LEU A 4 14.42 -30.43 51.76
N GLY A 5 14.03 -30.27 50.51
CA GLY A 5 14.33 -29.07 49.69
C GLY A 5 13.02 -28.42 49.25
N GLY A 6 12.73 -27.23 49.78
CA GLY A 6 11.50 -26.51 49.57
C GLY A 6 11.42 -25.90 48.15
N LEU A 7 10.26 -26.01 47.55
CA LEU A 7 9.82 -25.26 46.37
C LEU A 7 9.43 -23.85 46.78
N LEU A 8 10.25 -22.88 46.42
CA LEU A 8 9.88 -21.47 46.41
C LEU A 8 9.19 -21.13 45.10
N GLY A 9 7.89 -20.97 45.15
CA GLY A 9 7.08 -20.42 44.06
C GLY A 9 7.38 -18.97 43.84
N GLY A 10 8.09 -18.64 42.74
CA GLY A 10 8.27 -17.29 42.27
C GLY A 10 6.99 -16.79 41.59
N ALA A 11 6.16 -16.05 42.32
CA ALA A 11 5.11 -15.25 41.72
C ALA A 11 5.77 -14.10 40.95
N GLY A 12 5.90 -14.23 39.63
CA GLY A 12 6.31 -13.17 38.77
C GLY A 12 5.25 -12.05 38.79
N LEU A 13 5.54 -10.95 39.46
CA LEU A 13 4.81 -9.73 39.29
C LEU A 13 5.05 -9.27 37.82
N ALA A 14 4.05 -9.49 36.96
CA ALA A 14 3.96 -8.80 35.69
C ALA A 14 3.80 -7.31 36.01
N ALA A 15 4.88 -6.54 35.90
CA ALA A 15 4.82 -5.09 35.97
C ALA A 15 3.91 -4.61 34.85
N ALA A 16 2.73 -4.14 35.20
CA ALA A 16 1.84 -3.45 34.28
C ALA A 16 2.58 -2.23 33.75
N LEU A 17 2.89 -2.21 32.47
CA LEU A 17 3.40 -1.03 31.78
C LEU A 17 2.42 0.13 32.06
N PRO A 18 2.90 1.33 32.37
CA PRO A 18 2.02 2.47 32.61
C PRO A 18 1.19 2.71 31.34
N ARG A 19 -0.13 2.66 31.46
CA ARG A 19 -1.06 3.04 30.41
C ARG A 19 -0.79 4.51 30.09
N PRO A 20 -0.62 4.87 28.79
CA PRO A 20 -0.51 6.28 28.45
C PRO A 20 -1.77 7.00 28.94
N ALA A 21 -1.57 8.07 29.70
CA ALA A 21 -2.67 8.96 30.09
C ALA A 21 -3.31 9.49 28.81
N MET A 22 -4.65 9.43 28.69
CA MET A 22 -5.36 10.07 27.58
C MET A 22 -4.92 11.54 27.48
N ALA A 23 -4.41 11.94 26.32
CA ALA A 23 -4.22 13.35 26.04
C ALA A 23 -5.62 13.96 25.90
N ALA A 24 -6.05 14.76 26.87
CA ALA A 24 -7.31 15.49 26.80
C ALA A 24 -7.28 16.39 25.56
N GLY A 25 -8.19 16.12 24.59
CA GLY A 25 -8.30 17.00 23.45
C GLY A 25 -8.64 16.29 22.13
N THR A 26 -8.78 17.11 21.11
CA THR A 26 -9.08 16.69 19.73
C THR A 26 -7.81 16.76 18.89
N LEU A 27 -7.40 15.63 18.31
CA LEU A 27 -6.38 15.58 17.24
C LEU A 27 -7.01 16.04 15.92
N ARG A 28 -6.40 17.02 15.25
CA ARG A 28 -6.88 17.58 13.98
C ARG A 28 -5.92 17.21 12.85
N ILE A 29 -6.39 16.44 11.89
CA ILE A 29 -5.60 15.91 10.78
C ILE A 29 -6.06 16.56 9.48
N GLY A 30 -5.16 17.26 8.81
CA GLY A 30 -5.42 17.88 7.51
C GLY A 30 -5.03 16.95 6.36
N PHE A 31 -5.95 16.76 5.42
CA PHE A 31 -5.71 16.14 4.11
C PHE A 31 -6.04 17.13 3.01
N LYS A 32 -5.32 17.10 1.91
CA LYS A 32 -5.61 17.94 0.74
C LYS A 32 -7.06 17.81 0.27
N SER A 33 -7.59 16.59 0.32
CA SER A 33 -9.00 16.28 0.07
C SER A 33 -9.38 15.04 0.87
N LEU A 34 -10.62 15.00 1.32
CA LEU A 34 -11.21 13.77 1.85
C LEU A 34 -11.92 13.01 0.72
N PRO A 35 -12.01 11.68 0.80
CA PRO A 35 -12.71 10.89 -0.21
C PRO A 35 -14.21 11.15 -0.18
N GLY A 36 -14.84 11.09 -1.35
CA GLY A 36 -16.30 11.26 -1.46
C GLY A 36 -17.12 10.09 -0.88
N SER A 37 -16.48 8.94 -0.67
CA SER A 37 -17.09 7.78 -0.01
C SER A 37 -16.10 7.17 0.98
N LEU A 38 -16.62 6.86 2.16
CA LEU A 38 -15.91 6.17 3.24
C LEU A 38 -16.53 4.80 3.55
N ASN A 39 -17.14 4.17 2.53
CA ASN A 39 -17.64 2.80 2.68
C ASN A 39 -16.46 1.82 2.82
N PRO A 40 -16.26 1.19 4.01
CA PRO A 40 -15.11 0.33 4.29
C PRO A 40 -15.06 -0.94 3.42
N LEU A 41 -16.17 -1.33 2.82
CA LEU A 41 -16.28 -2.53 1.99
C LEU A 41 -15.85 -2.28 0.53
N THR A 42 -15.90 -1.02 0.05
CA THR A 42 -15.66 -0.70 -1.37
C THR A 42 -14.48 0.24 -1.61
N VAL A 43 -13.87 0.73 -0.54
CA VAL A 43 -12.79 1.72 -0.62
C VAL A 43 -11.55 1.18 -1.31
N SER A 44 -10.91 2.03 -2.12
CA SER A 44 -9.71 1.68 -2.88
C SER A 44 -8.62 2.76 -2.85
N ASP A 45 -8.87 3.93 -2.24
CA ASP A 45 -7.87 5.01 -2.15
C ASP A 45 -7.15 5.05 -0.79
N LEU A 46 -5.96 5.66 -0.78
CA LEU A 46 -5.09 5.72 0.40
C LEU A 46 -5.69 6.57 1.52
N VAL A 47 -6.25 7.75 1.22
CA VAL A 47 -6.79 8.66 2.25
C VAL A 47 -7.98 8.01 2.96
N ALA A 48 -8.87 7.36 2.20
CA ALA A 48 -9.98 6.61 2.80
C ALA A 48 -9.48 5.49 3.73
N ARG A 49 -8.42 4.74 3.33
CA ARG A 49 -7.81 3.73 4.20
C ARG A 49 -7.21 4.33 5.48
N GLN A 50 -6.58 5.52 5.38
CA GLN A 50 -6.03 6.22 6.54
C GLN A 50 -7.12 6.59 7.54
N VAL A 51 -8.21 7.15 7.06
CA VAL A 51 -9.38 7.52 7.88
C VAL A 51 -10.05 6.29 8.47
N LEU A 52 -10.37 5.29 7.64
CA LEU A 52 -11.06 4.06 8.05
C LEU A 52 -10.23 3.21 9.02
N GLY A 53 -8.90 3.27 8.94
CA GLY A 53 -7.99 2.57 9.85
C GLY A 53 -8.13 2.99 11.32
N SER A 54 -8.77 4.15 11.61
CA SER A 54 -9.13 4.54 12.97
C SER A 54 -10.37 3.81 13.50
N MET A 55 -11.25 3.30 12.63
CA MET A 55 -12.55 2.75 13.01
C MET A 55 -12.70 1.25 12.74
N TYR A 56 -11.98 0.72 11.76
CA TYR A 56 -12.12 -0.66 11.31
C TYR A 56 -10.83 -1.42 11.46
N GLU A 57 -10.95 -2.68 11.80
CA GLU A 57 -9.83 -3.60 11.91
C GLU A 57 -9.92 -4.70 10.86
N SER A 58 -8.77 -5.33 10.61
CA SER A 58 -8.64 -6.49 9.72
C SER A 58 -8.23 -7.72 10.52
N LEU A 59 -8.17 -8.89 9.87
CA LEU A 59 -7.72 -10.14 10.50
C LEU A 59 -6.30 -10.00 11.04
N THR A 60 -5.42 -9.37 10.29
CA THR A 60 -4.04 -9.07 10.70
C THR A 60 -3.77 -7.57 10.63
N THR A 61 -2.77 -7.12 11.34
CA THR A 61 -2.27 -5.76 11.28
C THR A 61 -0.77 -5.75 10.95
N VAL A 62 -0.18 -4.58 10.77
CA VAL A 62 1.26 -4.44 10.53
C VAL A 62 1.84 -3.46 11.54
N ASP A 63 3.03 -3.77 12.03
CA ASP A 63 3.78 -2.83 12.87
C ASP A 63 4.45 -1.73 11.99
N PRO A 64 5.03 -0.70 12.61
CA PRO A 64 5.75 0.36 11.88
C PRO A 64 6.92 -0.14 11.01
N LYS A 65 7.41 -1.37 11.25
CA LYS A 65 8.47 -2.01 10.45
C LYS A 65 7.91 -2.89 9.33
N GLY A 66 6.58 -2.93 9.16
CA GLY A 66 5.92 -3.77 8.15
C GLY A 66 5.76 -5.24 8.53
N ARG A 67 6.06 -5.65 9.78
CA ARG A 67 5.86 -7.03 10.23
C ARG A 67 4.39 -7.28 10.50
N ILE A 68 3.92 -8.47 10.09
CA ILE A 68 2.54 -8.89 10.30
C ILE A 68 2.34 -9.28 11.76
N LEU A 69 1.29 -8.72 12.35
CA LEU A 69 0.87 -8.96 13.71
C LEU A 69 -0.58 -9.44 13.76
N PRO A 70 -0.97 -10.19 14.81
CA PRO A 70 -2.36 -10.53 15.06
C PRO A 70 -3.25 -9.28 15.20
N GLY A 71 -4.34 -9.25 14.43
CA GLY A 71 -5.43 -8.28 14.54
C GLY A 71 -6.68 -8.93 15.15
N LEU A 72 -7.75 -9.04 14.38
CA LEU A 72 -8.95 -9.78 14.77
C LEU A 72 -8.76 -11.31 14.69
N ALA A 73 -7.80 -11.80 13.90
CA ALA A 73 -7.30 -13.16 14.03
C ALA A 73 -6.12 -13.19 15.02
N THR A 74 -6.15 -14.12 15.97
CA THR A 74 -5.07 -14.33 16.96
C THR A 74 -4.04 -15.33 16.49
N ALA A 75 -4.43 -16.25 15.61
CA ALA A 75 -3.59 -17.28 15.02
C ALA A 75 -4.11 -17.67 13.65
N TRP A 76 -3.23 -18.18 12.81
CA TRP A 76 -3.54 -18.78 11.51
C TRP A 76 -2.55 -19.89 11.18
N GLU A 77 -3.07 -20.94 10.56
CA GLU A 77 -2.31 -22.12 10.17
C GLU A 77 -2.58 -22.42 8.70
N ALA A 78 -1.54 -22.74 7.94
CA ALA A 78 -1.63 -23.12 6.54
C ALA A 78 -1.44 -24.63 6.36
N SER A 79 -2.11 -25.21 5.35
CA SER A 79 -1.67 -26.49 4.78
C SER A 79 -0.31 -26.34 4.09
N ALA A 80 0.40 -27.46 3.91
CA ALA A 80 1.74 -27.48 3.32
C ALA A 80 1.80 -26.87 1.90
N ASP A 81 0.69 -26.92 1.17
CA ASP A 81 0.52 -26.38 -0.18
C ASP A 81 -0.11 -24.98 -0.21
N ALA A 82 -0.28 -24.34 0.96
CA ALA A 82 -0.91 -23.03 1.14
C ALA A 82 -2.32 -22.89 0.52
N ARG A 83 -3.05 -24.00 0.32
CA ARG A 83 -4.42 -23.96 -0.23
C ARG A 83 -5.51 -23.96 0.85
N ARG A 84 -5.16 -24.27 2.09
CA ARG A 84 -6.09 -24.26 3.22
C ARG A 84 -5.52 -23.40 4.33
N TRP A 85 -6.38 -22.61 4.93
CA TRP A 85 -6.06 -21.79 6.08
C TRP A 85 -7.08 -22.01 7.18
N ARG A 86 -6.61 -22.18 8.39
CA ARG A 86 -7.43 -22.19 9.59
C ARG A 86 -7.11 -20.94 10.40
N LEU A 87 -8.12 -20.14 10.71
CA LEU A 87 -7.95 -18.89 11.44
C LEU A 87 -8.71 -18.96 12.75
N THR A 88 -8.07 -18.46 13.81
CA THR A 88 -8.70 -18.33 15.14
C THR A 88 -9.06 -16.85 15.35
N ILE A 89 -10.34 -16.56 15.48
CA ILE A 89 -10.86 -15.21 15.69
C ILE A 89 -10.76 -14.85 17.18
N ARG A 90 -10.40 -13.62 17.45
CA ARG A 90 -10.22 -13.06 18.80
C ARG A 90 -11.53 -13.07 19.56
N ASP A 91 -11.48 -13.53 20.81
CA ASP A 91 -12.61 -13.51 21.74
C ASP A 91 -12.81 -12.14 22.39
N GLY A 92 -14.04 -11.86 22.83
CA GLY A 92 -14.36 -10.66 23.60
C GLY A 92 -14.30 -9.35 22.81
N VAL A 93 -14.23 -9.40 21.47
CA VAL A 93 -14.33 -8.22 20.61
C VAL A 93 -15.80 -7.87 20.38
N THR A 94 -16.13 -6.60 20.50
CA THR A 94 -17.47 -6.08 20.18
C THR A 94 -17.37 -5.04 19.08
N PHE A 95 -18.34 -5.03 18.18
CA PHE A 95 -18.55 -3.95 17.24
C PHE A 95 -18.95 -2.66 17.94
N HIS A 96 -18.79 -1.52 17.30
CA HIS A 96 -19.29 -0.23 17.79
C HIS A 96 -20.80 -0.21 18.02
N THR A 97 -21.53 -1.10 17.37
CA THR A 97 -22.96 -1.35 17.55
C THR A 97 -23.30 -2.05 18.87
N GLY A 98 -22.29 -2.55 19.60
CA GLY A 98 -22.43 -3.33 20.83
C GLY A 98 -22.58 -4.83 20.63
N ARG A 99 -22.73 -5.32 19.39
CA ARG A 99 -22.83 -6.75 19.07
C ARG A 99 -21.45 -7.44 19.17
N PRO A 100 -21.37 -8.66 19.75
CA PRO A 100 -20.13 -9.44 19.72
C PRO A 100 -19.70 -9.79 18.29
N LEU A 101 -18.39 -9.74 18.01
CA LEU A 101 -17.79 -10.25 16.79
C LEU A 101 -17.65 -11.77 16.88
N ILE A 102 -18.12 -12.46 15.85
CA ILE A 102 -17.94 -13.92 15.70
C ILE A 102 -17.38 -14.24 14.30
N ALA A 103 -16.92 -15.46 14.10
CA ALA A 103 -16.30 -15.92 12.85
C ALA A 103 -17.21 -15.73 11.62
N ARG A 104 -18.54 -15.84 11.78
CA ARG A 104 -19.52 -15.59 10.72
C ARG A 104 -19.45 -14.15 10.18
N ASP A 105 -19.13 -13.16 11.01
CA ASP A 105 -19.04 -11.77 10.60
C ASP A 105 -17.86 -11.50 9.67
N VAL A 106 -16.77 -12.24 9.85
CA VAL A 106 -15.63 -12.21 8.93
C VAL A 106 -16.05 -12.70 7.55
N LYS A 107 -16.74 -13.85 7.47
CA LYS A 107 -17.25 -14.39 6.19
C LYS A 107 -18.20 -13.37 5.54
N ARG A 108 -19.19 -12.84 6.27
CA ARG A 108 -20.13 -11.86 5.76
C ARG A 108 -19.47 -10.58 5.27
N SER A 109 -18.44 -10.09 5.99
CA SER A 109 -17.67 -8.90 5.57
C SER A 109 -16.97 -9.12 4.23
N PHE A 110 -16.39 -10.31 4.01
CA PHE A 110 -15.74 -10.66 2.76
C PHE A 110 -16.74 -10.79 1.61
N GLU A 111 -17.86 -11.43 1.85
CA GLU A 111 -18.95 -11.57 0.87
C GLU A 111 -19.53 -10.20 0.48
N ALA A 112 -19.79 -9.34 1.46
CA ALA A 112 -20.28 -7.99 1.23
C ALA A 112 -19.29 -7.12 0.45
N ALA A 113 -17.96 -7.23 0.75
CA ALA A 113 -16.93 -6.53 0.00
C ALA A 113 -16.81 -7.00 -1.46
N LEU A 114 -17.18 -8.25 -1.76
CA LEU A 114 -17.18 -8.81 -3.11
C LEU A 114 -18.48 -8.56 -3.90
N SER A 115 -19.59 -8.28 -3.23
CA SER A 115 -20.90 -8.10 -3.90
C SER A 115 -21.02 -6.78 -4.67
N GLY A 116 -20.17 -5.79 -4.36
CA GLY A 116 -20.11 -4.51 -5.09
C GLY A 116 -19.49 -4.66 -6.49
N ASP A 117 -19.90 -3.79 -7.43
CA ASP A 117 -19.42 -3.82 -8.83
C ASP A 117 -18.00 -3.23 -9.00
N GLY A 118 -17.43 -2.62 -7.96
CA GLY A 118 -16.13 -1.95 -7.99
C GLY A 118 -14.93 -2.91 -7.92
N ALA A 119 -13.79 -2.45 -8.43
CA ALA A 119 -12.50 -3.03 -8.12
C ALA A 119 -12.04 -2.45 -6.77
N ASN A 120 -12.06 -3.26 -5.73
CA ASN A 120 -11.54 -2.94 -4.41
C ASN A 120 -10.44 -3.93 -4.00
N PHE A 121 -9.79 -3.71 -2.87
CA PHE A 121 -8.72 -4.60 -2.41
C PHE A 121 -9.20 -6.01 -2.06
N ALA A 122 -10.49 -6.19 -1.71
CA ALA A 122 -11.05 -7.50 -1.44
C ALA A 122 -11.04 -8.39 -2.71
N VAL A 123 -11.24 -7.79 -3.88
CA VAL A 123 -11.20 -8.51 -5.16
C VAL A 123 -9.82 -9.15 -5.38
N LEU A 124 -8.73 -8.45 -5.07
CA LEU A 124 -7.38 -9.01 -5.20
C LEU A 124 -7.13 -10.09 -4.13
N ALA A 125 -7.40 -9.74 -2.88
CA ALA A 125 -7.11 -10.59 -1.73
C ALA A 125 -7.85 -11.93 -1.74
N LEU A 126 -9.08 -11.95 -2.25
CA LEU A 126 -9.97 -13.11 -2.24
C LEU A 126 -10.05 -13.83 -3.59
N SER A 127 -9.33 -13.37 -4.62
CA SER A 127 -9.44 -13.87 -6.00
C SER A 127 -9.16 -15.37 -6.17
N LYS A 128 -8.36 -15.94 -5.27
CA LYS A 128 -7.99 -17.37 -5.25
C LYS A 128 -8.89 -18.20 -4.33
N VAL A 129 -9.75 -17.59 -3.53
CA VAL A 129 -10.67 -18.31 -2.63
C VAL A 129 -11.76 -18.99 -3.46
N ARG A 130 -12.03 -20.25 -3.14
CA ARG A 130 -13.06 -21.05 -3.83
C ARG A 130 -14.41 -20.35 -3.78
N GLY A 131 -15.12 -20.34 -4.91
CA GLY A 131 -16.41 -19.68 -5.04
C GLY A 131 -16.32 -18.16 -5.31
N PHE A 132 -15.10 -17.59 -5.43
CA PHE A 132 -14.92 -16.17 -5.74
C PHE A 132 -15.55 -15.77 -7.07
N ARG A 133 -15.36 -16.58 -8.13
CA ARG A 133 -15.87 -16.27 -9.47
C ARG A 133 -17.39 -16.34 -9.50
N GLU A 134 -17.96 -17.34 -8.86
CA GLU A 134 -19.39 -17.56 -8.77
C GLU A 134 -20.10 -16.44 -7.99
N LEU A 135 -19.53 -16.04 -6.86
CA LEU A 135 -20.05 -14.92 -6.07
C LEU A 135 -19.99 -13.61 -6.87
N ARG A 136 -18.86 -13.32 -7.51
CA ARG A 136 -18.70 -12.12 -8.37
C ARG A 136 -19.60 -12.11 -9.59
N ALA A 137 -19.88 -13.26 -10.16
CA ALA A 137 -20.82 -13.41 -11.27
C ALA A 137 -22.28 -13.43 -10.81
N LYS A 138 -22.54 -13.34 -9.49
CA LYS A 138 -23.89 -13.41 -8.88
C LYS A 138 -24.61 -14.73 -9.20
N THR A 139 -23.87 -15.81 -9.46
CA THR A 139 -24.37 -17.18 -9.67
C THR A 139 -24.38 -18.00 -8.38
N ALA A 140 -23.72 -17.52 -7.31
CA ALA A 140 -23.78 -18.04 -5.95
C ALA A 140 -24.08 -16.91 -4.97
N ALA A 141 -24.73 -17.23 -3.86
CA ALA A 141 -25.03 -16.28 -2.79
C ALA A 141 -23.92 -16.17 -1.75
N GLU A 142 -23.02 -17.15 -1.67
CA GLU A 142 -22.01 -17.28 -0.65
C GLU A 142 -20.64 -17.64 -1.24
N LEU A 143 -19.59 -17.30 -0.51
CA LEU A 143 -18.21 -17.68 -0.82
C LEU A 143 -17.95 -19.10 -0.30
N SER A 144 -18.12 -20.11 -1.16
CA SER A 144 -18.11 -21.54 -0.78
C SER A 144 -16.77 -22.02 -0.20
N GLY A 145 -15.68 -21.30 -0.45
CA GLY A 145 -14.37 -21.59 0.12
C GLY A 145 -14.21 -21.17 1.57
N ILE A 146 -15.19 -20.49 2.19
CA ILE A 146 -15.11 -20.08 3.59
C ILE A 146 -16.15 -20.82 4.41
N THR A 147 -15.66 -21.66 5.34
CA THR A 147 -16.51 -22.43 6.25
C THR A 147 -16.34 -21.90 7.68
N VAL A 148 -17.46 -21.57 8.32
CA VAL A 148 -17.53 -21.24 9.74
C VAL A 148 -17.63 -22.55 10.50
N ILE A 149 -16.58 -22.89 11.27
CA ILE A 149 -16.53 -24.15 12.06
C ILE A 149 -17.27 -23.94 13.38
N ASP A 150 -16.99 -22.82 14.04
CA ASP A 150 -17.64 -22.35 15.27
C ASP A 150 -17.54 -20.83 15.37
N ASP A 151 -17.96 -20.22 16.47
CA ASP A 151 -17.98 -18.77 16.65
C ASP A 151 -16.58 -18.11 16.59
N ARG A 152 -15.51 -18.90 16.68
CA ARG A 152 -14.12 -18.42 16.73
C ARG A 152 -13.23 -19.01 15.66
N THR A 153 -13.72 -19.94 14.86
CA THR A 153 -12.88 -20.68 13.91
C THR A 153 -13.44 -20.58 12.50
N LEU A 154 -12.59 -20.14 11.59
CA LEU A 154 -12.84 -20.16 10.15
C LEU A 154 -11.87 -21.11 9.45
N GLU A 155 -12.36 -21.86 8.48
CA GLU A 155 -11.53 -22.52 7.48
C GLU A 155 -11.73 -21.83 6.12
N VAL A 156 -10.60 -21.56 5.43
CA VAL A 156 -10.59 -20.96 4.11
C VAL A 156 -9.90 -21.92 3.15
N VAL A 157 -10.54 -22.19 2.02
CA VAL A 157 -10.02 -23.06 0.96
C VAL A 157 -9.88 -22.25 -0.31
N CYS A 158 -8.70 -22.30 -0.90
CA CYS A 158 -8.37 -21.68 -2.18
C CYS A 158 -8.29 -22.74 -3.29
N ASP A 159 -8.68 -22.37 -4.50
CA ASP A 159 -8.56 -23.25 -5.69
C ASP A 159 -7.10 -23.32 -6.18
N GLU A 160 -6.31 -22.31 -5.89
CA GLU A 160 -4.87 -22.23 -6.13
C GLU A 160 -4.13 -21.91 -4.82
N PRO A 161 -2.80 -22.15 -4.74
CA PRO A 161 -2.02 -21.72 -3.58
C PRO A 161 -2.21 -20.23 -3.28
N CYS A 162 -2.44 -19.87 -2.03
CA CYS A 162 -2.77 -18.52 -1.59
C CYS A 162 -2.00 -18.13 -0.31
N ALA A 163 -0.66 -18.26 -0.35
CA ALA A 163 0.21 -18.08 0.82
C ALA A 163 0.06 -16.74 1.54
N VAL A 164 -0.45 -15.71 0.85
CA VAL A 164 -0.62 -14.36 1.43
C VAL A 164 -2.04 -14.06 1.91
N PHE A 165 -2.95 -15.03 1.84
CA PHE A 165 -4.36 -14.81 2.20
C PHE A 165 -4.57 -14.14 3.58
N PRO A 166 -3.91 -14.57 4.68
CA PRO A 166 -4.15 -13.98 6.00
C PRO A 166 -3.70 -12.52 6.11
N PHE A 167 -2.88 -12.05 5.17
CA PHE A 167 -2.28 -10.72 5.18
C PHE A 167 -3.11 -9.68 4.43
N ALA A 168 -4.20 -10.12 3.80
CA ALA A 168 -5.16 -9.24 3.17
C ALA A 168 -5.81 -8.33 4.21
N ARG A 169 -5.61 -7.02 4.05
CA ARG A 169 -6.13 -6.00 4.97
C ARG A 169 -7.56 -5.61 4.57
N LEU A 170 -8.50 -6.50 4.87
CA LEU A 170 -9.92 -6.28 4.62
C LEU A 170 -10.61 -5.84 5.91
N ASN A 171 -11.36 -4.76 5.83
CA ASN A 171 -12.12 -4.24 6.97
C ASN A 171 -13.24 -5.22 7.37
N ILE A 172 -13.31 -5.54 8.64
CA ILE A 172 -14.40 -6.35 9.19
C ILE A 172 -15.49 -5.41 9.70
N VAL A 173 -16.73 -5.69 9.27
CA VAL A 173 -17.91 -4.82 9.43
C VAL A 173 -19.04 -5.61 10.07
N ASP A 174 -19.82 -4.96 10.93
CA ASP A 174 -21.13 -5.46 11.33
C ASP A 174 -22.10 -5.33 10.14
N VAL A 175 -22.06 -6.31 9.24
CA VAL A 175 -22.86 -6.31 8.01
C VAL A 175 -24.35 -6.35 8.30
N GLU A 176 -24.76 -6.99 9.39
CA GLU A 176 -26.17 -7.06 9.80
C GLU A 176 -26.73 -5.67 10.14
N ALA A 177 -26.00 -4.93 10.97
CA ALA A 177 -26.38 -3.56 11.30
C ALA A 177 -26.30 -2.63 10.08
N ALA A 178 -25.31 -2.84 9.21
CA ALA A 178 -25.15 -2.08 7.96
C ALA A 178 -26.35 -2.29 7.00
N GLU A 179 -26.80 -3.52 6.82
CA GLU A 179 -27.96 -3.86 5.98
C GLU A 179 -29.25 -3.25 6.55
N GLN A 180 -29.43 -3.28 7.87
CA GLN A 180 -30.61 -2.68 8.53
C GLN A 180 -30.63 -1.15 8.39
N ALA A 181 -29.46 -0.50 8.39
CA ALA A 181 -29.33 0.95 8.23
C ALA A 181 -29.45 1.43 6.77
N GLY A 182 -29.40 0.51 5.79
CA GLY A 182 -29.57 0.81 4.37
C GLY A 182 -28.27 1.17 3.62
N PRO A 183 -28.34 1.52 2.33
CA PRO A 183 -27.19 1.58 1.42
C PRO A 183 -26.13 2.63 1.81
N ASP A 184 -26.53 3.71 2.45
CA ASP A 184 -25.63 4.80 2.88
C ASP A 184 -25.21 4.72 4.35
N TRP A 185 -25.35 3.55 4.98
CA TRP A 185 -25.08 3.31 6.40
C TRP A 185 -23.75 3.89 6.89
N PHE A 186 -22.70 3.83 6.08
CA PHE A 186 -21.35 4.27 6.42
C PHE A 186 -21.23 5.79 6.67
N ARG A 187 -22.28 6.57 6.39
CA ARG A 187 -22.33 8.02 6.66
C ARG A 187 -22.74 8.34 8.09
N SER A 188 -23.47 7.45 8.74
CA SER A 188 -24.08 7.68 10.06
C SER A 188 -23.88 6.56 11.07
N LEU A 189 -23.62 5.33 10.61
CA LEU A 189 -23.40 4.17 11.47
C LEU A 189 -21.92 3.84 11.57
N SER A 190 -21.44 3.67 12.78
CA SER A 190 -20.13 3.11 13.05
C SER A 190 -20.26 1.60 13.26
N ALA A 191 -19.87 0.82 12.26
CA ALA A 191 -20.04 -0.64 12.24
C ALA A 191 -18.70 -1.42 12.30
N GLY A 192 -17.65 -0.79 12.82
CA GLY A 192 -16.32 -1.39 13.01
C GLY A 192 -16.07 -1.86 14.43
N THR A 193 -14.81 -2.25 14.69
CA THR A 193 -14.30 -2.73 15.99
C THR A 193 -13.13 -1.89 16.50
N GLY A 194 -12.73 -0.86 15.76
CA GLY A 194 -11.49 -0.10 15.97
C GLY A 194 -11.51 0.83 17.20
N PRO A 195 -10.37 1.53 17.39
CA PRO A 195 -10.15 2.41 18.54
C PRO A 195 -11.07 3.64 18.60
N TYR A 196 -11.61 4.05 17.46
CA TYR A 196 -12.53 5.19 17.37
C TYR A 196 -13.83 4.80 16.67
N ARG A 197 -14.90 5.54 16.96
CA ARG A 197 -16.21 5.38 16.33
C ARG A 197 -16.66 6.70 15.70
N LEU A 198 -17.45 6.60 14.62
CA LEU A 198 -17.96 7.74 13.89
C LEU A 198 -18.91 8.58 14.76
N VAL A 199 -18.70 9.91 14.74
CA VAL A 199 -19.59 10.89 15.34
C VAL A 199 -20.34 11.66 14.26
N ARG A 200 -19.60 12.14 13.25
CA ARG A 200 -20.16 12.97 12.18
C ARG A 200 -19.31 12.83 10.91
N SER A 201 -19.98 12.80 9.77
CA SER A 201 -19.35 12.90 8.46
C SER A 201 -20.06 13.98 7.63
N SER A 202 -19.24 14.86 7.02
CA SER A 202 -19.68 15.82 6.00
C SER A 202 -18.86 15.54 4.76
N ASP A 203 -19.49 15.03 3.73
CA ASP A 203 -18.86 14.48 2.53
C ASP A 203 -17.76 15.38 1.95
N GLY A 204 -16.54 14.85 1.89
CA GLY A 204 -15.40 15.52 1.33
C GLY A 204 -14.88 16.74 2.11
N ILE A 205 -15.48 17.12 3.23
CA ILE A 205 -15.13 18.33 4.00
C ILE A 205 -14.53 17.97 5.34
N ARG A 206 -15.25 17.18 6.14
CA ARG A 206 -14.87 16.86 7.52
C ARG A 206 -15.46 15.54 7.98
N MET A 207 -14.69 14.83 8.79
CA MET A 207 -15.13 13.66 9.54
C MET A 207 -14.63 13.74 10.96
N ASP A 208 -15.50 13.54 11.93
CA ASP A 208 -15.17 13.49 13.35
C ASP A 208 -15.44 12.09 13.89
N VAL A 209 -14.47 11.58 14.64
CA VAL A 209 -14.57 10.32 15.36
C VAL A 209 -14.23 10.56 16.84
N GLU A 210 -14.80 9.73 17.73
CA GLU A 210 -14.50 9.76 19.16
C GLU A 210 -13.97 8.41 19.63
N ALA A 211 -13.23 8.42 20.76
CA ALA A 211 -12.69 7.23 21.39
C ALA A 211 -13.77 6.16 21.60
N ASN A 212 -13.48 4.92 21.26
CA ASN A 212 -14.34 3.77 21.54
C ASN A 212 -14.04 3.26 22.97
N PRO A 213 -14.94 3.45 23.96
CA PRO A 213 -14.70 2.99 25.33
C PRO A 213 -14.59 1.48 25.44
N GLY A 214 -15.19 0.74 24.51
CA GLY A 214 -15.16 -0.72 24.45
C GLY A 214 -13.98 -1.30 23.69
N TRP A 215 -13.03 -0.46 23.23
CA TRP A 215 -11.90 -0.98 22.47
C TRP A 215 -10.96 -1.81 23.32
N ARG A 216 -10.66 -3.01 22.85
CA ARG A 216 -9.84 -4.00 23.58
C ARG A 216 -8.40 -3.55 23.87
N GLY A 217 -7.86 -2.61 23.06
CA GLY A 217 -6.52 -2.05 23.25
C GLY A 217 -6.40 -1.10 24.46
N GLY A 218 -7.51 -0.80 25.12
CA GLY A 218 -7.56 0.11 26.25
C GLY A 218 -7.72 1.57 25.86
N ALA A 219 -7.14 2.50 26.66
CA ALA A 219 -7.25 3.91 26.40
C ALA A 219 -6.49 4.31 25.12
N VAL A 220 -7.13 5.09 24.26
CA VAL A 220 -6.52 5.70 23.07
C VAL A 220 -5.90 7.06 23.41
N PRO A 221 -4.92 7.55 22.63
CA PRO A 221 -4.20 8.77 22.99
C PRO A 221 -5.06 10.05 22.92
N PHE A 222 -6.15 10.09 22.16
CA PHE A 222 -7.01 11.26 21.98
C PHE A 222 -8.47 10.92 22.22
N GLU A 223 -9.24 11.84 22.85
CA GLU A 223 -10.69 11.65 23.01
C GLU A 223 -11.43 11.75 21.68
N ARG A 224 -10.94 12.58 20.79
CA ARG A 224 -11.52 12.82 19.46
C ARG A 224 -10.44 12.96 18.40
N VAL A 225 -10.81 12.60 17.16
CA VAL A 225 -10.01 12.89 15.97
C VAL A 225 -10.90 13.54 14.93
N SER A 226 -10.44 14.68 14.38
CA SER A 226 -11.08 15.38 13.28
C SER A 226 -10.23 15.27 12.02
N PHE A 227 -10.77 14.68 10.99
CA PHE A 227 -10.18 14.67 9.65
C PHE A 227 -10.77 15.82 8.84
N LEU A 228 -9.94 16.65 8.24
CA LEU A 228 -10.32 17.89 7.60
C LEU A 228 -9.78 17.95 6.17
N ALA A 229 -10.60 18.37 5.20
CA ALA A 229 -10.10 18.75 3.89
C ALA A 229 -9.50 20.16 3.97
N THR A 230 -8.20 20.30 3.63
CA THR A 230 -7.48 21.58 3.71
C THR A 230 -7.51 22.37 2.41
N GLY A 231 -7.97 21.73 1.30
CA GLY A 231 -7.96 22.37 -0.02
C GLY A 231 -6.71 22.09 -0.85
N ILE A 232 -6.59 22.78 -1.97
CA ILE A 232 -5.51 22.65 -2.95
C ILE A 232 -4.47 23.74 -2.68
N GLY A 233 -3.18 23.36 -2.69
CA GLY A 233 -2.06 24.26 -2.47
C GLY A 233 -1.36 24.03 -1.12
N ASN A 234 -0.87 25.12 -0.51
CA ASN A 234 -0.16 25.06 0.77
C ASN A 234 -1.08 25.24 2.01
N ASP A 235 -2.39 25.11 1.81
CA ASP A 235 -3.37 25.40 2.85
C ASP A 235 -3.16 24.54 4.10
N GLY A 236 -2.81 23.24 3.95
CA GLY A 236 -2.47 22.37 5.06
C GLY A 236 -1.25 22.85 5.87
N ILE A 237 -0.21 23.38 5.21
CA ILE A 237 1.01 23.91 5.85
C ILE A 237 0.67 25.19 6.61
N THR A 238 -0.12 26.08 6.02
CA THR A 238 -0.59 27.31 6.67
C THR A 238 -1.43 27.00 7.89
N LEU A 239 -2.41 26.09 7.78
CA LEU A 239 -3.24 25.66 8.89
C LEU A 239 -2.43 25.02 10.02
N PHE A 240 -1.39 24.27 9.69
CA PHE A 240 -0.47 23.70 10.67
C PHE A 240 0.32 24.80 11.38
N ASN A 241 0.91 25.73 10.64
CA ASN A 241 1.66 26.85 11.20
C ASN A 241 0.79 27.71 12.14
N ASP A 242 -0.47 27.94 11.76
CA ASP A 242 -1.45 28.68 12.56
C ASP A 242 -2.06 27.85 13.70
N SER A 243 -1.55 26.64 13.95
CA SER A 243 -2.03 25.71 14.99
C SER A 243 -3.50 25.33 14.87
N GLN A 244 -4.06 25.40 13.65
CA GLN A 244 -5.44 24.98 13.36
C GLN A 244 -5.57 23.48 13.13
N ILE A 245 -4.48 22.82 12.70
CA ILE A 245 -4.36 21.37 12.60
C ILE A 245 -3.07 20.89 13.25
N ASP A 246 -3.02 19.62 13.64
CA ASP A 246 -1.91 19.00 14.35
C ASP A 246 -1.06 18.09 13.44
N PHE A 247 -1.55 17.83 12.24
CA PHE A 247 -0.88 16.97 11.26
C PHE A 247 -1.31 17.31 9.84
N THR A 248 -0.34 17.32 8.90
CA THR A 248 -0.60 17.34 7.46
C THR A 248 0.55 16.74 6.67
N PHE A 249 0.26 16.11 5.52
CA PHE A 249 1.30 15.71 4.57
C PHE A 249 1.85 16.90 3.81
N VAL A 250 3.14 16.82 3.46
CA VAL A 250 3.83 17.83 2.64
C VAL A 250 3.95 17.30 1.21
N ASP A 251 3.36 18.01 0.26
CA ASP A 251 3.48 17.69 -1.16
C ASP A 251 4.89 17.98 -1.67
N THR A 252 5.33 17.28 -2.71
CA THR A 252 6.65 17.45 -3.32
C THR A 252 6.92 18.90 -3.76
N ASP A 253 5.90 19.64 -4.21
CA ASP A 253 6.05 21.03 -4.62
C ASP A 253 6.34 21.98 -3.45
N ALA A 254 5.81 21.69 -2.26
CA ALA A 254 6.04 22.47 -1.05
C ALA A 254 7.29 22.03 -0.27
N LEU A 255 7.84 20.84 -0.59
CA LEU A 255 8.91 20.18 0.15
C LEU A 255 10.11 21.09 0.39
N ARG A 256 10.57 21.78 -0.66
CA ARG A 256 11.72 22.69 -0.55
C ARG A 256 11.48 23.80 0.46
N GLY A 257 10.34 24.48 0.38
CA GLY A 257 10.01 25.59 1.29
C GLY A 257 9.94 25.13 2.74
N VAL A 258 9.31 23.96 2.97
CA VAL A 258 9.19 23.39 4.33
C VAL A 258 10.55 22.93 4.89
N MET A 259 11.40 22.29 4.08
CA MET A 259 12.70 21.80 4.54
C MET A 259 13.74 22.91 4.75
N ASP A 260 13.64 24.00 3.99
CA ASP A 260 14.54 25.16 4.11
C ASP A 260 14.11 26.11 5.25
N ASP A 261 12.90 25.97 5.80
CA ASP A 261 12.40 26.79 6.91
C ASP A 261 12.76 26.16 8.28
N PRO A 262 13.61 26.84 9.09
CA PRO A 262 13.98 26.37 10.42
C PRO A 262 12.78 26.20 11.38
N GLY A 263 11.68 26.91 11.16
CA GLY A 263 10.45 26.83 11.95
C GLY A 263 9.82 25.44 11.94
N PHE A 264 9.93 24.72 10.81
CA PHE A 264 9.37 23.36 10.67
C PHE A 264 10.30 22.23 11.08
N LYS A 265 11.59 22.51 11.36
CA LYS A 265 12.61 21.46 11.60
C LYS A 265 12.22 20.44 12.68
N ARG A 266 11.53 20.87 13.73
CA ARG A 266 11.11 19.99 14.84
C ARG A 266 9.82 19.21 14.54
N SER A 267 9.02 19.72 13.63
CA SER A 267 7.74 19.15 13.24
C SER A 267 7.83 18.28 12.00
N LEU A 268 8.95 18.35 11.27
CA LEU A 268 9.15 17.59 10.06
C LEU A 268 9.41 16.10 10.37
N SER A 269 8.69 15.23 9.69
CA SER A 269 8.84 13.78 9.78
C SER A 269 8.80 13.19 8.39
N ASN A 270 9.61 12.16 8.14
CA ASN A 270 9.55 11.41 6.88
C ASN A 270 9.61 9.90 7.13
N VAL A 271 8.92 9.16 6.26
CA VAL A 271 8.85 7.69 6.32
C VAL A 271 8.97 7.12 4.89
N PRO A 272 9.91 6.21 4.64
CA PRO A 272 10.03 5.54 3.34
C PRO A 272 8.71 4.86 2.94
N ARG A 273 8.32 5.03 1.67
CA ARG A 273 7.08 4.43 1.15
C ARG A 273 7.30 2.99 0.71
N MET A 274 6.37 2.12 1.05
CA MET A 274 6.25 0.80 0.42
C MET A 274 5.62 0.94 -0.97
N GLN A 275 6.36 1.55 -1.88
CA GLN A 275 5.90 1.91 -3.21
C GLN A 275 6.95 1.55 -4.26
N MET A 276 6.48 1.14 -5.43
CA MET A 276 7.26 1.11 -6.67
C MET A 276 6.89 2.31 -7.53
N ARG A 277 7.89 2.91 -8.18
CA ARG A 277 7.69 3.93 -9.23
C ARG A 277 8.59 3.60 -10.41
N VAL A 278 7.99 3.52 -11.58
CA VAL A 278 8.69 3.15 -12.81
C VAL A 278 8.19 3.97 -14.00
N VAL A 279 9.01 4.06 -15.03
CA VAL A 279 8.50 4.37 -16.38
C VAL A 279 8.22 3.04 -17.08
N ALA A 280 6.98 2.85 -17.47
CA ALA A 280 6.56 1.75 -18.31
C ALA A 280 6.77 2.13 -19.79
N LEU A 281 7.41 1.25 -20.57
CA LEU A 281 7.76 1.47 -21.98
C LEU A 281 7.02 0.44 -22.85
N ASP A 282 6.14 0.85 -23.75
CA ASP A 282 5.37 -0.10 -24.58
C ASP A 282 6.08 -0.38 -25.92
N PRO A 283 6.69 -1.59 -26.10
CA PRO A 283 7.39 -1.97 -27.30
C PRO A 283 6.48 -2.18 -28.53
N ARG A 284 5.16 -2.27 -28.32
CA ARG A 284 4.19 -2.37 -29.42
C ARG A 284 3.94 -1.03 -30.09
N ARG A 285 4.19 0.06 -29.35
CA ARG A 285 3.96 1.44 -29.81
C ARG A 285 5.24 2.13 -30.29
N VAL A 286 6.36 1.84 -29.63
CA VAL A 286 7.68 2.36 -29.99
C VAL A 286 8.62 1.17 -30.21
N LYS A 287 8.93 0.89 -31.46
CA LYS A 287 9.72 -0.29 -31.86
C LYS A 287 11.08 -0.38 -31.12
N ALA A 288 11.72 0.75 -30.90
CA ALA A 288 13.01 0.81 -30.20
C ALA A 288 12.93 0.24 -28.78
N PHE A 289 11.80 0.31 -28.09
CA PHE A 289 11.62 -0.26 -26.75
C PHE A 289 11.61 -1.79 -26.73
N GLY A 290 11.52 -2.44 -27.89
CA GLY A 290 11.70 -3.89 -28.01
C GLY A 290 13.15 -4.34 -27.78
N ASP A 291 14.14 -3.49 -28.01
CA ASP A 291 15.55 -3.79 -27.77
C ASP A 291 15.95 -3.51 -26.32
N LEU A 292 16.42 -4.55 -25.63
CA LEU A 292 16.88 -4.45 -24.24
C LEU A 292 18.00 -3.41 -24.06
N ARG A 293 18.90 -3.26 -25.05
CA ARG A 293 20.01 -2.30 -25.00
C ARG A 293 19.47 -0.86 -24.96
N VAL A 294 18.39 -0.57 -25.69
CA VAL A 294 17.72 0.75 -25.64
C VAL A 294 17.12 0.99 -24.26
N ARG A 295 16.39 0.01 -23.69
CA ARG A 295 15.81 0.16 -22.34
C ARG A 295 16.88 0.33 -21.27
N ARG A 296 18.00 -0.41 -21.37
CA ARG A 296 19.15 -0.24 -20.47
C ARG A 296 19.82 1.12 -20.64
N ALA A 297 20.02 1.59 -21.86
CA ALA A 297 20.54 2.93 -22.13
C ALA A 297 19.66 4.01 -21.49
N MET A 298 18.35 3.92 -21.69
CA MET A 298 17.40 4.88 -21.08
C MET A 298 17.47 4.85 -19.55
N SER A 299 17.67 3.69 -18.94
CA SER A 299 17.84 3.57 -17.47
C SER A 299 19.16 4.18 -16.99
N LEU A 300 20.27 3.94 -17.72
CA LEU A 300 21.60 4.49 -17.41
C LEU A 300 21.68 6.00 -17.55
N LEU A 301 20.81 6.61 -18.34
CA LEU A 301 20.71 8.06 -18.51
C LEU A 301 19.99 8.77 -17.36
N ILE A 302 19.37 8.05 -16.44
CA ILE A 302 18.67 8.66 -15.29
C ILE A 302 19.62 8.82 -14.11
N ASP A 303 20.00 10.06 -13.79
CA ASP A 303 20.75 10.40 -12.59
C ASP A 303 19.83 10.43 -11.36
N ARG A 304 19.62 9.25 -10.75
CA ARG A 304 18.75 9.06 -9.59
C ARG A 304 19.30 9.72 -8.34
N SER A 305 20.62 9.77 -8.19
CA SER A 305 21.27 10.41 -7.04
C SER A 305 21.03 11.92 -7.05
N ALA A 306 21.19 12.55 -8.21
CA ALA A 306 20.86 13.96 -8.35
C ALA A 306 19.37 14.26 -8.08
N MET A 307 18.46 13.35 -8.44
CA MET A 307 17.05 13.47 -8.08
C MET A 307 16.83 13.41 -6.58
N VAL A 308 17.42 12.44 -5.88
CA VAL A 308 17.30 12.34 -4.41
C VAL A 308 17.84 13.60 -3.73
N GLU A 309 19.04 14.04 -4.09
CA GLU A 309 19.70 15.13 -3.39
C GLU A 309 19.11 16.50 -3.71
N ARG A 310 18.96 16.79 -5.01
CA ARG A 310 18.62 18.15 -5.47
C ARG A 310 17.11 18.40 -5.57
N PHE A 311 16.34 17.37 -5.95
CA PHE A 311 14.90 17.50 -6.13
C PHE A 311 14.14 17.12 -4.86
N PHE A 312 14.46 15.97 -4.24
CA PHE A 312 13.80 15.48 -3.05
C PHE A 312 14.50 15.81 -1.73
N ARG A 313 15.63 16.53 -1.77
CA ARG A 313 16.34 17.01 -0.56
C ARG A 313 16.74 15.88 0.40
N GLY A 314 17.03 14.71 -0.12
CA GLY A 314 17.42 13.52 0.66
C GLY A 314 16.24 12.68 1.20
N VAL A 315 14.98 13.13 1.03
CA VAL A 315 13.80 12.38 1.50
C VAL A 315 13.19 11.54 0.36
N ALA A 316 13.99 10.67 -0.20
CA ALA A 316 13.61 9.73 -1.23
C ALA A 316 14.61 8.58 -1.30
N SER A 317 14.21 7.44 -1.85
CA SER A 317 15.04 6.25 -2.00
C SER A 317 15.19 5.82 -3.45
N VAL A 318 16.34 5.22 -3.75
CA VAL A 318 16.57 4.50 -5.00
C VAL A 318 16.45 3.00 -4.70
N HIS A 319 15.57 2.33 -5.42
CA HIS A 319 15.45 0.87 -5.36
C HIS A 319 16.15 0.26 -6.56
N ASN A 320 17.00 -0.75 -6.36
CA ASN A 320 17.67 -1.46 -7.47
C ASN A 320 16.74 -2.42 -8.21
N GLY A 321 15.55 -2.67 -7.65
CA GLY A 321 14.50 -3.51 -8.22
C GLY A 321 13.15 -2.83 -8.24
N ILE A 322 12.12 -3.65 -8.38
CA ILE A 322 10.73 -3.23 -8.39
C ILE A 322 10.03 -3.40 -7.04
N VAL A 323 10.58 -4.23 -6.16
CA VAL A 323 10.07 -4.43 -4.81
C VAL A 323 10.77 -3.48 -3.83
N PRO A 324 10.05 -2.76 -2.96
CA PRO A 324 10.68 -1.93 -1.93
C PRO A 324 11.61 -2.75 -1.03
N PRO A 325 12.84 -2.28 -0.75
CA PRO A 325 13.86 -3.04 -0.01
C PRO A 325 13.43 -3.46 1.40
N ALA A 326 12.52 -2.73 2.02
CA ALA A 326 11.98 -3.10 3.32
C ALA A 326 11.03 -4.32 3.29
N LEU A 327 10.50 -4.68 2.10
CA LEU A 327 9.73 -5.92 1.89
C LEU A 327 10.60 -7.05 1.38
N LEU A 328 11.58 -6.75 0.50
CA LEU A 328 12.49 -7.71 -0.07
C LEU A 328 13.86 -7.06 -0.30
N SER A 329 14.81 -7.32 0.59
CA SER A 329 16.21 -6.98 0.33
C SER A 329 16.80 -8.04 -0.61
N ASN A 330 17.08 -7.63 -1.84
CA ASN A 330 17.58 -8.53 -2.89
C ASN A 330 19.01 -8.17 -3.27
N GLU A 331 19.96 -8.85 -2.66
CA GLU A 331 21.40 -8.69 -2.87
C GLU A 331 21.90 -9.20 -4.24
N LYS A 332 21.04 -9.91 -4.99
CA LYS A 332 21.37 -10.41 -6.34
C LYS A 332 21.18 -9.33 -7.42
N LEU A 333 20.58 -8.19 -7.06
CA LEU A 333 20.34 -7.11 -8.02
C LEU A 333 21.57 -6.22 -8.17
N GLU A 334 21.90 -5.90 -9.41
CA GLU A 334 22.90 -4.90 -9.72
C GLU A 334 22.40 -3.48 -9.40
N PRO A 335 23.27 -2.60 -8.90
CA PRO A 335 22.91 -1.21 -8.66
C PRO A 335 22.47 -0.49 -9.93
N LEU A 336 21.44 0.34 -9.83
CA LEU A 336 21.01 1.23 -10.92
C LEU A 336 21.93 2.45 -10.98
N VAL A 337 22.96 2.37 -11.82
CA VAL A 337 23.97 3.41 -11.98
C VAL A 337 23.57 4.46 -13.03
N TYR A 338 24.15 5.66 -12.92
CA TYR A 338 24.12 6.69 -13.96
C TYR A 338 25.43 6.61 -14.77
N ASP A 339 25.34 6.17 -16.03
CA ASP A 339 26.47 6.04 -16.94
C ASP A 339 26.11 6.42 -18.38
N PRO A 340 26.17 7.74 -18.72
CA PRO A 340 25.86 8.20 -20.06
C PRO A 340 26.80 7.66 -21.14
N MET A 341 28.05 7.30 -20.78
CA MET A 341 28.99 6.76 -21.77
C MET A 341 28.63 5.33 -22.17
N LEU A 342 28.28 4.50 -21.19
CA LEU A 342 27.74 3.16 -21.47
C LEU A 342 26.41 3.23 -22.20
N ALA A 343 25.52 4.15 -21.81
CA ALA A 343 24.24 4.36 -22.51
C ALA A 343 24.47 4.70 -24.00
N LYS A 344 25.41 5.58 -24.31
CA LYS A 344 25.76 5.92 -25.71
C LYS A 344 26.21 4.68 -26.49
N ARG A 345 27.10 3.87 -25.93
CA ARG A 345 27.57 2.62 -26.58
C ARG A 345 26.40 1.65 -26.84
N LEU A 346 25.51 1.46 -25.86
CA LEU A 346 24.37 0.57 -26.01
C LEU A 346 23.40 1.06 -27.10
N LEU A 347 23.21 2.36 -27.23
CA LEU A 347 22.39 2.92 -28.32
C LEU A 347 23.07 2.70 -29.68
N GLU A 348 24.39 2.89 -29.80
CA GLU A 348 25.14 2.62 -31.04
C GLU A 348 25.05 1.14 -31.42
N GLU A 349 25.27 0.22 -30.48
CA GLU A 349 25.15 -1.25 -30.68
C GLU A 349 23.72 -1.68 -31.05
N ALA A 350 22.70 -0.96 -30.57
CA ALA A 350 21.30 -1.20 -30.91
C ALA A 350 20.90 -0.62 -32.26
N GLY A 351 21.82 0.12 -32.94
CA GLY A 351 21.55 0.75 -34.23
C GLY A 351 20.90 2.15 -34.14
N TYR A 352 20.95 2.78 -32.97
CA TYR A 352 20.39 4.11 -32.69
C TYR A 352 21.48 5.09 -32.20
N PRO A 353 22.58 5.32 -32.96
CA PRO A 353 23.65 6.20 -32.52
C PRO A 353 23.11 7.60 -32.20
N GLU A 354 23.40 8.11 -31.00
CA GLU A 354 22.87 9.41 -30.52
C GLU A 354 21.35 9.53 -30.59
N GLY A 355 20.62 8.41 -30.42
CA GLY A 355 19.16 8.36 -30.49
C GLY A 355 18.58 8.42 -31.90
N ARG A 356 19.41 8.59 -32.94
CA ARG A 356 18.94 8.68 -34.33
C ARG A 356 18.23 7.40 -34.76
N GLY A 357 17.03 7.55 -35.33
CA GLY A 357 16.19 6.43 -35.76
C GLY A 357 15.18 5.97 -34.71
N ILE A 358 15.27 6.46 -33.49
CA ILE A 358 14.20 6.30 -32.50
C ILE A 358 13.04 7.24 -32.89
N GLU A 359 11.85 6.70 -33.07
CA GLU A 359 10.66 7.51 -33.36
C GLU A 359 10.32 8.41 -32.16
N PRO A 360 9.91 9.68 -32.40
CA PRO A 360 9.41 10.55 -31.32
C PRO A 360 8.25 9.92 -30.59
N PHE A 361 8.32 9.89 -29.25
CA PHE A 361 7.31 9.27 -28.40
C PHE A 361 6.90 10.17 -27.24
N GLN A 362 5.73 9.88 -26.70
CA GLN A 362 5.17 10.64 -25.58
C GLN A 362 5.42 9.91 -24.25
N VAL A 363 5.88 10.65 -23.25
CA VAL A 363 5.95 10.25 -21.85
C VAL A 363 4.78 10.90 -21.12
N THR A 364 3.76 10.12 -20.78
CA THR A 364 2.53 10.66 -20.19
C THR A 364 2.53 10.54 -18.69
N VAL A 365 2.21 11.62 -18.00
CA VAL A 365 2.09 11.68 -16.54
C VAL A 365 0.85 12.49 -16.13
N VAL A 366 0.44 12.39 -14.89
CA VAL A 366 -0.53 13.33 -14.32
C VAL A 366 0.18 14.64 -13.92
N PRO A 367 -0.53 15.79 -13.89
CA PRO A 367 0.06 17.11 -13.69
C PRO A 367 0.96 17.23 -12.46
N GLU A 368 0.66 16.51 -11.38
CA GLU A 368 1.41 16.53 -10.11
C GLU A 368 2.87 16.06 -10.26
N TYR A 369 3.17 15.24 -11.28
CA TYR A 369 4.53 14.75 -11.53
C TYR A 369 5.28 15.53 -12.62
N ARG A 370 4.70 16.63 -13.13
CA ARG A 370 5.28 17.40 -14.22
C ARG A 370 6.72 17.85 -13.95
N ARG A 371 6.99 18.44 -12.78
CA ARG A 371 8.32 18.99 -12.43
C ARG A 371 9.39 17.91 -12.42
N GLU A 372 9.08 16.76 -11.84
CA GLU A 372 9.98 15.61 -11.77
C GLU A 372 10.25 15.06 -13.18
N PHE A 373 9.23 14.90 -13.99
CA PHE A 373 9.36 14.32 -15.32
C PHE A 373 10.00 15.24 -16.36
N VAL A 374 9.94 16.54 -16.17
CA VAL A 374 10.76 17.48 -16.96
C VAL A 374 12.24 17.11 -16.83
N TYR A 375 12.70 16.74 -15.64
CA TYR A 375 14.08 16.34 -15.41
C TYR A 375 14.41 15.01 -16.12
N TYR A 376 13.64 13.96 -15.94
CA TYR A 376 13.89 12.66 -16.58
C TYR A 376 13.87 12.77 -18.12
N VAL A 377 12.87 13.42 -18.68
CA VAL A 377 12.74 13.63 -20.13
C VAL A 377 13.91 14.46 -20.68
N SER A 378 14.38 15.47 -19.95
CA SER A 378 15.54 16.26 -20.38
C SER A 378 16.83 15.43 -20.48
N GLN A 379 17.04 14.47 -19.57
CA GLN A 379 18.22 13.59 -19.63
C GLN A 379 18.20 12.69 -20.87
N TRP A 380 17.04 12.17 -21.25
CA TRP A 380 16.89 11.41 -22.51
C TRP A 380 17.07 12.28 -23.74
N ASN A 381 16.49 13.47 -23.77
CA ASN A 381 16.64 14.41 -24.89
C ASN A 381 18.08 14.88 -25.08
N ASN A 382 18.83 15.09 -23.98
CA ASN A 382 20.26 15.44 -24.04
C ASN A 382 21.10 14.34 -24.65
N ALA A 383 20.64 13.07 -24.59
CA ALA A 383 21.29 11.94 -25.25
C ALA A 383 20.72 11.67 -26.66
N GLY A 384 19.88 12.57 -27.18
CA GLY A 384 19.26 12.47 -28.51
C GLY A 384 18.01 11.57 -28.59
N ILE A 385 17.53 11.02 -27.48
CA ILE A 385 16.30 10.20 -27.45
C ILE A 385 15.08 11.15 -27.47
N PRO A 386 14.23 11.14 -28.52
CA PRO A 386 13.22 12.17 -28.76
C PRO A 386 11.94 11.96 -27.92
N ALA A 387 12.04 12.16 -26.61
CA ALA A 387 10.96 12.03 -25.66
C ALA A 387 10.18 13.35 -25.48
N LYS A 388 8.86 13.32 -25.52
CA LYS A 388 7.98 14.48 -25.29
C LYS A 388 7.13 14.26 -24.04
N LEU A 389 7.26 15.14 -23.05
CA LEU A 389 6.42 15.09 -21.86
C LEU A 389 4.99 15.58 -22.18
N VAL A 390 3.99 14.78 -21.77
CA VAL A 390 2.56 15.09 -21.92
C VAL A 390 1.87 14.88 -20.58
N MET A 391 0.97 15.79 -20.20
CA MET A 391 0.12 15.65 -19.03
C MET A 391 -1.28 15.19 -19.44
N ALA A 392 -1.84 14.23 -18.69
CA ALA A 392 -3.22 13.80 -18.82
C ALA A 392 -3.98 13.97 -17.50
N PRO A 393 -5.25 14.37 -17.52
CA PRO A 393 -6.09 14.37 -16.33
C PRO A 393 -6.11 12.99 -15.68
N ARG A 394 -6.12 12.93 -14.33
CA ARG A 394 -5.98 11.67 -13.58
C ARG A 394 -6.95 10.56 -14.00
N GLN A 395 -8.23 10.91 -14.25
CA GLN A 395 -9.22 9.90 -14.64
C GLN A 395 -8.94 9.34 -16.04
N GLU A 396 -8.59 10.20 -16.99
CA GLU A 396 -8.17 9.81 -18.34
C GLU A 396 -6.90 8.96 -18.27
N PHE A 397 -5.92 9.40 -17.49
CA PHE A 397 -4.67 8.67 -17.29
C PHE A 397 -4.91 7.26 -16.81
N ILE A 398 -5.74 7.05 -15.77
CA ILE A 398 -6.08 5.72 -15.24
C ILE A 398 -6.82 4.88 -16.30
N ALA A 399 -7.79 5.46 -17.00
CA ALA A 399 -8.54 4.74 -18.02
C ALA A 399 -7.65 4.27 -19.18
N ARG A 400 -6.72 5.10 -19.63
CA ARG A 400 -5.77 4.76 -20.70
C ARG A 400 -4.70 3.77 -20.25
N SER A 401 -4.16 3.90 -19.01
CA SER A 401 -3.17 2.95 -18.49
C SER A 401 -3.71 1.53 -18.40
N ARG A 402 -4.98 1.37 -18.02
CA ARG A 402 -5.66 0.05 -18.00
C ARG A 402 -5.78 -0.58 -19.39
N ARG A 403 -5.86 0.23 -20.45
CA ARG A 403 -5.89 -0.23 -21.85
C ARG A 403 -4.50 -0.32 -22.47
N ARG A 404 -3.44 0.05 -21.71
CA ARG A 404 -2.06 0.16 -22.22
C ARG A 404 -1.98 1.10 -23.45
N ASP A 405 -2.67 2.21 -23.40
CA ASP A 405 -2.78 3.18 -24.49
C ASP A 405 -1.83 4.36 -24.28
N TYR A 406 -0.52 4.04 -24.09
CA TYR A 406 0.56 5.01 -23.95
C TYR A 406 1.84 4.50 -24.59
N ASP A 407 2.68 5.39 -25.13
CA ASP A 407 4.03 5.06 -25.62
C ASP A 407 4.96 4.77 -24.44
N ALA A 408 5.00 5.71 -23.50
CA ALA A 408 5.63 5.59 -22.20
C ALA A 408 4.81 6.34 -21.14
N PHE A 409 4.79 5.87 -19.92
CA PHE A 409 4.03 6.52 -18.85
C PHE A 409 4.60 6.22 -17.46
N LEU A 410 4.35 7.13 -16.51
CA LEU A 410 4.61 6.87 -15.10
C LEU A 410 3.65 5.80 -14.60
N PHE A 411 4.19 4.73 -14.08
CA PHE A 411 3.41 3.73 -13.35
C PHE A 411 3.91 3.66 -11.90
N GLY A 412 2.99 3.71 -10.96
CA GLY A 412 3.26 3.60 -9.53
C GLY A 412 2.34 2.59 -8.87
N TRP A 413 2.88 1.84 -7.94
CA TRP A 413 2.13 0.88 -7.14
C TRP A 413 2.52 0.97 -5.67
N THR A 414 1.54 1.14 -4.80
CA THR A 414 1.74 1.17 -3.35
C THR A 414 1.28 -0.15 -2.75
N ALA A 415 2.11 -0.76 -1.92
CA ALA A 415 1.77 -2.00 -1.25
C ALA A 415 0.46 -1.90 -0.47
N THR A 416 -0.41 -2.87 -0.64
CA THR A 416 -1.65 -3.01 0.11
C THR A 416 -1.51 -3.94 1.30
N TYR A 417 -0.54 -4.86 1.22
CA TYR A 417 -0.14 -5.79 2.28
C TYR A 417 1.38 -6.02 2.21
N PRO A 418 2.01 -6.47 3.32
CA PRO A 418 3.48 -6.55 3.43
C PRO A 418 4.05 -7.86 2.88
N ASP A 419 3.87 -8.10 1.58
CA ASP A 419 4.48 -9.25 0.88
C ASP A 419 4.95 -8.82 -0.53
N PRO A 420 6.12 -9.28 -0.99
CA PRO A 420 6.66 -9.00 -2.34
C PRO A 420 5.71 -9.39 -3.48
N MET A 421 4.84 -10.36 -3.29
CA MET A 421 3.81 -10.76 -4.23
C MET A 421 2.99 -9.56 -4.73
N ASN A 422 2.75 -8.57 -3.86
CA ASN A 422 2.00 -7.35 -4.21
C ASN A 422 2.62 -6.54 -5.36
N PHE A 423 3.89 -6.76 -5.65
CA PHE A 423 4.61 -6.15 -6.77
C PHE A 423 4.88 -7.16 -7.88
N LEU A 424 5.26 -8.38 -7.53
CA LEU A 424 5.68 -9.40 -8.49
C LEU A 424 4.48 -10.02 -9.21
N ASP A 425 3.64 -10.76 -8.52
CA ASP A 425 2.50 -11.45 -9.12
C ASP A 425 1.48 -10.46 -9.68
N GLU A 426 1.06 -9.50 -8.87
CA GLU A 426 0.01 -8.56 -9.27
C GLU A 426 0.38 -7.68 -10.47
N LEU A 427 1.68 -7.44 -10.73
CA LEU A 427 2.11 -6.51 -11.76
C LEU A 427 2.82 -7.17 -12.95
N PHE A 428 3.44 -8.34 -12.77
CA PHE A 428 4.31 -8.92 -13.80
C PHE A 428 3.94 -10.35 -14.21
N SER A 429 3.03 -11.03 -13.50
CA SER A 429 2.51 -12.32 -13.99
C SER A 429 1.84 -12.15 -15.35
N SER A 430 2.01 -13.13 -16.22
CA SER A 430 1.47 -13.11 -17.60
C SER A 430 -0.06 -12.97 -17.62
N SER A 431 -0.75 -13.46 -16.58
CA SER A 431 -2.20 -13.37 -16.41
C SER A 431 -2.68 -12.07 -15.77
N SER A 432 -1.76 -11.23 -15.27
CA SER A 432 -2.14 -10.02 -14.53
C SER A 432 -2.75 -8.94 -15.45
N ARG A 433 -3.92 -8.46 -15.04
CA ARG A 433 -4.58 -7.29 -15.67
C ARG A 433 -3.89 -5.96 -15.36
N PHE A 434 -3.02 -5.91 -14.34
CA PHE A 434 -2.29 -4.71 -13.93
C PHE A 434 -0.88 -4.66 -14.52
N ASN A 435 -0.46 -5.67 -15.29
CA ASN A 435 0.83 -5.68 -15.97
C ASN A 435 0.93 -4.47 -16.92
N PRO A 436 1.82 -3.50 -16.64
CA PRO A 436 1.77 -2.19 -17.29
C PRO A 436 2.12 -2.22 -18.78
N VAL A 437 2.96 -3.17 -19.20
CA VAL A 437 3.45 -3.27 -20.58
C VAL A 437 3.13 -4.60 -21.26
N GLY A 438 2.49 -5.51 -20.54
CA GLY A 438 2.17 -6.84 -21.06
C GLY A 438 3.40 -7.74 -21.25
N TRP A 439 4.43 -7.53 -20.43
CA TRP A 439 5.57 -8.43 -20.36
C TRP A 439 5.14 -9.83 -19.92
N THR A 440 5.73 -10.88 -20.51
CA THR A 440 5.40 -12.27 -20.18
C THR A 440 6.68 -13.10 -20.09
N SER A 441 6.72 -14.00 -19.11
CA SER A 441 7.84 -14.95 -18.94
C SER A 441 7.36 -16.20 -18.23
N ALA A 442 7.34 -17.32 -18.93
CA ALA A 442 6.95 -18.61 -18.35
C ALA A 442 7.85 -19.01 -17.17
N ARG A 443 9.13 -18.62 -17.19
CA ARG A 443 10.06 -18.85 -16.08
C ARG A 443 9.67 -18.03 -14.87
N PHE A 444 9.28 -16.77 -15.06
CA PHE A 444 8.79 -15.91 -13.99
C PHE A 444 7.50 -16.45 -13.40
N ASP A 445 6.51 -16.79 -14.24
CA ASP A 445 5.23 -17.34 -13.78
C ASP A 445 5.43 -18.61 -12.95
N GLY A 446 6.33 -19.52 -13.37
CA GLY A 446 6.67 -20.71 -12.60
C GLY A 446 7.35 -20.42 -11.24
N LEU A 447 8.14 -19.34 -11.14
CA LEU A 447 8.69 -18.88 -9.84
C LEU A 447 7.57 -18.36 -8.94
N ILE A 448 6.64 -17.58 -9.47
CA ILE A 448 5.50 -17.06 -8.71
C ILE A 448 4.60 -18.20 -8.21
N GLU A 449 4.25 -19.15 -9.06
CA GLU A 449 3.47 -20.33 -8.66
C GLU A 449 4.15 -21.12 -7.53
N ARG A 450 5.46 -21.33 -7.65
CA ARG A 450 6.26 -21.98 -6.60
C ARG A 450 6.26 -21.17 -5.28
N ALA A 451 6.45 -19.85 -5.36
CA ALA A 451 6.43 -18.98 -4.19
C ALA A 451 5.08 -19.02 -3.47
N MET A 452 3.99 -18.99 -4.23
CA MET A 452 2.62 -19.01 -3.70
C MET A 452 2.27 -20.31 -2.96
N ALA A 453 2.97 -21.40 -3.23
CA ALA A 453 2.81 -22.70 -2.55
C ALA A 453 3.65 -22.79 -1.26
N ILE A 454 4.44 -21.78 -0.90
CA ILE A 454 5.30 -21.76 0.28
C ILE A 454 4.67 -20.88 1.37
N PRO A 455 4.11 -21.45 2.46
CA PRO A 455 3.51 -20.66 3.54
C PRO A 455 4.52 -19.81 4.31
N ASP A 456 5.75 -20.31 4.51
CA ASP A 456 6.80 -19.61 5.24
C ASP A 456 7.32 -18.40 4.45
N PRO A 457 7.20 -17.17 4.99
CA PRO A 457 7.57 -15.95 4.27
C PRO A 457 9.08 -15.84 4.00
N THR A 458 9.93 -16.43 4.84
CA THR A 458 11.39 -16.38 4.67
C THR A 458 11.83 -17.26 3.50
N GLN A 459 11.31 -18.49 3.43
CA GLN A 459 11.57 -19.40 2.31
C GLN A 459 10.98 -18.86 1.01
N ARG A 460 9.80 -18.26 1.07
CA ARG A 460 9.14 -17.63 -0.08
C ARG A 460 9.95 -16.45 -0.62
N ALA A 461 10.56 -15.65 0.26
CA ALA A 461 11.37 -14.51 -0.13
C ALA A 461 12.54 -14.88 -1.05
N GLU A 462 13.19 -16.04 -0.84
CA GLU A 462 14.30 -16.49 -1.73
C GLU A 462 13.82 -16.74 -3.17
N VAL A 463 12.62 -17.28 -3.32
CA VAL A 463 12.02 -17.49 -4.65
C VAL A 463 11.66 -16.14 -5.30
N TYR A 464 11.18 -15.19 -4.52
CA TYR A 464 10.86 -13.84 -5.00
C TYR A 464 12.11 -13.06 -5.44
N LYS A 465 13.26 -13.25 -4.79
CA LYS A 465 14.55 -12.65 -5.25
C LYS A 465 14.88 -13.10 -6.67
N ASP A 466 14.74 -14.39 -6.97
CA ASP A 466 14.98 -14.92 -8.31
C ASP A 466 13.98 -14.37 -9.32
N ALA A 467 12.70 -14.26 -8.94
CA ALA A 467 11.66 -13.69 -9.80
C ALA A 467 11.93 -12.21 -10.11
N GLU A 468 12.32 -11.42 -9.11
CA GLU A 468 12.66 -10.01 -9.31
C GLU A 468 13.87 -9.84 -10.22
N CYS A 469 14.90 -10.71 -10.09
CA CYS A 469 16.05 -10.70 -10.99
C CYS A 469 15.65 -10.89 -12.46
N LEU A 470 14.67 -11.76 -12.77
CA LEU A 470 14.17 -11.93 -14.14
C LEU A 470 13.54 -10.64 -14.69
N VAL A 471 12.72 -9.97 -13.89
CA VAL A 471 12.13 -8.68 -14.30
C VAL A 471 13.23 -7.66 -14.56
N MET A 472 14.24 -7.58 -13.69
CA MET A 472 15.33 -6.61 -13.85
C MET A 472 16.30 -6.97 -14.97
N GLN A 473 16.49 -8.24 -15.29
CA GLN A 473 17.28 -8.70 -16.44
C GLN A 473 16.64 -8.28 -17.77
N ASP A 474 15.32 -8.42 -17.88
CA ASP A 474 14.57 -8.05 -19.08
C ASP A 474 14.20 -6.56 -19.11
N LEU A 475 14.20 -5.91 -17.96
CA LEU A 475 13.93 -4.48 -17.76
C LEU A 475 12.67 -3.99 -18.53
N PRO A 476 11.50 -4.61 -18.39
CA PRO A 476 10.29 -4.17 -19.11
C PRO A 476 9.81 -2.79 -18.64
N VAL A 477 10.25 -2.36 -17.46
CA VAL A 477 10.00 -1.05 -16.86
C VAL A 477 11.30 -0.49 -16.31
N ILE A 478 11.44 0.84 -16.24
CA ILE A 478 12.62 1.52 -15.70
C ILE A 478 12.30 2.02 -14.28
N PRO A 479 12.95 1.47 -13.22
CA PRO A 479 12.76 1.98 -11.85
C PRO A 479 13.20 3.44 -11.70
N LEU A 480 12.40 4.20 -10.97
CA LEU A 480 12.62 5.60 -10.63
C LEU A 480 12.90 5.78 -9.14
N VAL A 481 13.17 7.01 -8.75
CA VAL A 481 13.25 7.42 -7.35
C VAL A 481 11.86 7.37 -6.70
N VAL A 482 11.79 6.87 -5.48
CA VAL A 482 10.57 6.79 -4.67
C VAL A 482 10.68 7.81 -3.53
N PRO A 483 9.88 8.92 -3.56
CA PRO A 483 9.87 9.88 -2.47
C PRO A 483 9.23 9.30 -1.21
N ASP A 484 9.73 9.72 -0.05
CA ASP A 484 9.16 9.37 1.25
C ASP A 484 7.77 10.01 1.46
N TYR A 485 7.00 9.50 2.42
CA TYR A 485 5.96 10.29 3.05
C TYR A 485 6.64 11.37 3.88
N VAL A 486 6.41 12.62 3.55
CA VAL A 486 6.86 13.78 4.34
C VAL A 486 5.65 14.43 4.96
N ALA A 487 5.72 14.79 6.24
CA ALA A 487 4.62 15.39 6.96
C ALA A 487 5.12 16.41 7.98
N LEU A 488 4.25 17.36 8.30
CA LEU A 488 4.34 18.19 9.50
C LEU A 488 3.47 17.57 10.58
N ARG A 489 4.03 17.32 11.74
CA ARG A 489 3.34 16.75 12.90
C ARG A 489 3.61 17.56 14.18
N GLY A 490 2.56 17.75 14.97
CA GLY A 490 2.67 18.34 16.29
C GLY A 490 3.39 17.41 17.30
N ASN A 491 3.94 17.97 18.34
CA ASN A 491 4.68 17.24 19.39
C ASN A 491 3.85 16.21 20.15
N VAL A 492 2.52 16.25 20.02
CA VAL A 492 1.59 15.28 20.62
C VAL A 492 1.55 13.94 19.89
N LEU A 493 2.12 13.87 18.68
CA LEU A 493 2.16 12.68 17.85
C LEU A 493 3.51 11.97 17.95
N SER A 494 3.48 10.64 18.01
CA SER A 494 4.68 9.80 18.02
C SER A 494 5.42 9.83 16.68
N ASP A 495 6.70 9.44 16.69
CA ASP A 495 7.52 9.30 15.47
C ASP A 495 6.95 8.23 14.53
N ASN A 496 6.23 7.25 15.07
CA ASN A 496 5.62 6.14 14.33
C ASN A 496 4.16 6.43 13.91
N PHE A 497 3.72 7.70 13.92
CA PHE A 497 2.35 8.04 13.56
C PHE A 497 2.02 7.70 12.11
N ILE A 498 3.00 7.84 11.20
CA ILE A 498 2.87 7.40 9.80
C ILE A 498 3.50 6.02 9.65
N THR A 499 2.80 5.09 8.99
CA THR A 499 3.37 3.79 8.64
C THR A 499 3.94 3.81 7.21
N PRO A 500 4.90 2.93 6.87
CA PRO A 500 5.44 2.82 5.50
C PRO A 500 4.39 2.48 4.43
N PHE A 501 3.26 1.91 4.82
CA PHE A 501 2.09 1.66 3.97
C PHE A 501 1.16 2.87 3.85
N GLY A 502 1.56 4.00 4.40
CA GLY A 502 0.79 5.23 4.41
C GLY A 502 -0.38 5.25 5.39
N GLY A 503 -0.53 4.25 6.25
CA GLY A 503 -1.53 4.26 7.31
C GLY A 503 -1.15 5.23 8.43
N LEU A 504 -2.14 5.63 9.24
CA LEU A 504 -1.94 6.40 10.47
C LEU A 504 -2.11 5.47 11.67
N ASN A 505 -1.21 5.61 12.65
CA ASN A 505 -1.20 4.83 13.87
C ASN A 505 -1.85 5.62 15.01
N PHE A 506 -2.99 5.15 15.49
CA PHE A 506 -3.77 5.78 16.56
C PHE A 506 -3.61 5.11 17.94
N GLY A 507 -2.63 4.23 18.10
CA GLY A 507 -2.38 3.58 19.37
C GLY A 507 -1.81 2.19 19.29
#